data_faaaedd2339975c226d660a0f85efe9d
#
_entry.id   faaaedd2339975c226d660a0f85efe9d
#
_cell.length_a   1.000
_cell.length_b   1.000
_cell.length_c   1.000
_cell.angle_alpha   90.00
_cell.angle_beta   90.00
_cell.angle_gamma   90.00
#
_symmetry.space_group_name_H-M   'P 1'
#
loop_
_entity.id
_entity.type
_entity.pdbx_description
1 polymer ?
#
loop_
_entity_poly.entity_id
_entity_poly.type
_entity_poly.pdbx_seq_one_letter_code
_entity_poly.pdbx_strand_id
1 'polypeptide(L)'
;MSNISVIFNYQGNQLTVQCKTDEVIEEVFKKFCIKAHVDINKVKFYYNSAEVNLFGKTLEALGVKNLINFNVVSKTVIGAW
;
A
#
# COMPACT_ATOMS: atom_id res chain seq x y z
N MET A 1 -0.28 18.83 -8.98
CA MET A 1 -0.18 17.39 -8.75
C MET A 1 1.26 16.98 -8.65
N SER A 2 1.63 16.42 -7.54
CA SER A 2 3.01 16.06 -7.29
C SER A 2 3.19 14.55 -7.39
N ASN A 3 4.33 14.17 -7.95
CA ASN A 3 4.72 12.77 -7.95
C ASN A 3 5.39 12.46 -6.62
N ILE A 4 5.08 11.31 -6.08
CA ILE A 4 5.70 10.85 -4.85
C ILE A 4 6.16 9.42 -5.01
N SER A 5 7.09 9.03 -4.17
CA SER A 5 7.56 7.65 -4.08
C SER A 5 6.88 6.99 -2.90
N VAL A 6 6.24 5.88 -3.16
CA VAL A 6 5.59 5.09 -2.12
C VAL A 6 6.39 3.80 -1.95
N ILE A 7 6.84 3.56 -0.74
CA ILE A 7 7.64 2.38 -0.43
C ILE A 7 6.75 1.39 0.30
N PHE A 8 6.77 0.16 -0.19
CA PHE A 8 6.04 -0.94 0.43
C PHE A 8 7.04 -1.91 1.01
N ASN A 9 6.93 -2.14 2.31
CA ASN A 9 7.76 -3.12 3.02
C ASN A 9 6.98 -4.42 3.10
N TYR A 10 7.45 -5.43 2.41
CA TYR A 10 6.75 -6.69 2.30
C TYR A 10 7.74 -7.84 2.40
N GLN A 11 7.58 -8.69 3.39
CA GLN A 11 8.41 -9.88 3.59
C GLN A 11 9.90 -9.55 3.59
N GLY A 12 10.28 -8.47 4.26
CA GLY A 12 11.67 -8.07 4.36
C GLY A 12 12.22 -7.35 3.14
N ASN A 13 11.42 -7.16 2.11
CA ASN A 13 11.82 -6.46 0.90
C ASN A 13 11.12 -5.13 0.81
N GLN A 14 11.74 -4.19 0.13
CA GLN A 14 11.14 -2.89 -0.13
C GLN A 14 10.90 -2.73 -1.62
N LEU A 15 9.68 -2.38 -1.98
CA LEU A 15 9.32 -2.09 -3.35
C LEU A 15 8.86 -0.64 -3.43
N THR A 16 9.36 0.08 -4.43
CA THR A 16 9.00 1.48 -4.61
C THR A 16 8.05 1.61 -5.78
N VAL A 17 6.97 2.36 -5.57
CA VAL A 17 5.98 2.64 -6.62
C VAL A 17 5.87 4.14 -6.76
N GLN A 18 5.95 4.62 -8.00
CA GLN A 18 5.79 6.04 -8.29
C GLN A 18 4.32 6.34 -8.46
N CYS A 19 3.84 7.34 -7.76
CA CYS A 19 2.42 7.70 -7.75
C CYS A 19 2.26 9.20 -7.76
N LYS A 20 1.03 9.64 -7.92
CA LYS A 20 0.65 11.03 -7.74
C LYS A 20 -0.13 11.17 -6.45
N THR A 21 -0.06 12.34 -5.84
CA THR A 21 -0.72 12.56 -4.55
C THR A 21 -2.25 12.48 -4.67
N ASP A 22 -2.79 12.78 -5.84
CA ASP A 22 -4.24 12.70 -6.06
C ASP A 22 -4.70 11.33 -6.53
N GLU A 23 -3.80 10.36 -6.56
CA GLU A 23 -4.17 9.00 -6.92
C GLU A 23 -4.95 8.35 -5.79
N VAL A 24 -5.94 7.54 -6.17
CA VAL A 24 -6.74 6.81 -5.19
C VAL A 24 -5.88 5.70 -4.58
N ILE A 25 -6.01 5.53 -3.28
CA ILE A 25 -5.20 4.56 -2.52
C ILE A 25 -5.34 3.16 -3.11
N GLU A 26 -6.54 2.75 -3.48
CA GLU A 26 -6.75 1.44 -4.06
C GLU A 26 -5.90 1.23 -5.31
N GLU A 27 -5.82 2.23 -6.16
CA GLU A 27 -5.03 2.13 -7.39
C GLU A 27 -3.55 2.01 -7.08
N VAL A 28 -3.08 2.73 -6.07
CA VAL A 28 -1.69 2.66 -5.63
C VAL A 28 -1.37 1.25 -5.13
N PHE A 29 -2.27 0.69 -4.33
CA PHE A 29 -2.07 -0.66 -3.81
C PHE A 29 -2.11 -1.71 -4.92
N LYS A 30 -2.95 -1.51 -5.92
CA LYS A 30 -2.97 -2.41 -7.07
C LYS A 30 -1.65 -2.40 -7.83
N LYS A 31 -1.04 -1.23 -7.96
CA LYS A 31 0.27 -1.13 -8.60
C LYS A 31 1.31 -1.96 -7.85
N PHE A 32 1.29 -1.87 -6.52
CA PHE A 32 2.19 -2.67 -5.71
C PHE A 32 1.92 -4.15 -5.92
N CYS A 33 0.66 -4.55 -5.89
CA CYS A 33 0.31 -5.96 -6.00
C CYS A 33 0.74 -6.55 -7.34
N ILE A 34 0.62 -5.79 -8.40
CA ILE A 34 1.08 -6.23 -9.72
C ILE A 34 2.59 -6.40 -9.71
N LYS A 35 3.30 -5.44 -9.12
CA LYS A 35 4.76 -5.47 -9.09
C LYS A 35 5.28 -6.61 -8.23
N ALA A 36 4.59 -6.91 -7.14
CA ALA A 36 4.99 -7.95 -6.21
C ALA A 36 4.41 -9.31 -6.53
N HIS A 37 3.53 -9.39 -7.52
CA HIS A 37 2.83 -10.62 -7.89
C HIS A 37 2.03 -11.20 -6.74
N VAL A 38 1.30 -10.35 -6.04
CA VAL A 38 0.44 -10.77 -4.93
C VAL A 38 -0.99 -10.35 -5.20
N ASP A 39 -1.92 -11.03 -4.54
CA ASP A 39 -3.34 -10.73 -4.65
C ASP A 39 -3.70 -9.71 -3.57
N ILE A 40 -4.30 -8.60 -3.97
CA ILE A 40 -4.65 -7.52 -3.04
C ILE A 40 -5.57 -8.02 -1.93
N ASN A 41 -6.35 -9.05 -2.19
CA ASN A 41 -7.26 -9.61 -1.20
C ASN A 41 -6.57 -10.49 -0.17
N LYS A 42 -5.29 -10.77 -0.38
CA LYS A 42 -4.53 -11.65 0.52
C LYS A 42 -3.52 -10.89 1.37
N VAL A 43 -3.55 -9.57 1.32
CA VAL A 43 -2.62 -8.76 2.09
C VAL A 43 -3.36 -7.63 2.78
N LYS A 44 -2.76 -7.12 3.85
CA LYS A 44 -3.23 -5.94 4.56
C LYS A 44 -2.15 -4.88 4.50
N PHE A 45 -2.59 -3.64 4.44
CA PHE A 45 -1.67 -2.51 4.35
C PHE A 45 -1.78 -1.67 5.60
N TYR A 46 -0.64 -1.29 6.16
CA TYR A 46 -0.57 -0.49 7.38
C TYR A 46 0.20 0.80 7.11
N TYR A 47 -0.30 1.88 7.66
CA TYR A 47 0.36 3.17 7.62
C TYR A 47 0.40 3.72 9.03
N ASN A 48 1.62 4.01 9.53
CA ASN A 48 1.80 4.46 10.92
C ASN A 48 1.15 3.53 11.92
N SER A 49 1.33 2.24 11.71
CA SER A 49 0.82 1.17 12.57
C SER A 49 -0.70 1.04 12.58
N ALA A 50 -1.39 1.73 11.68
CA ALA A 50 -2.84 1.63 11.58
C ALA A 50 -3.19 0.99 10.24
N GLU A 51 -4.14 0.06 10.28
CA GLU A 51 -4.59 -0.60 9.05
C GLU A 51 -5.29 0.40 8.15
N VAL A 52 -4.93 0.37 6.87
CA VAL A 52 -5.51 1.27 5.88
C VAL A 52 -6.77 0.64 5.32
N ASN A 53 -7.90 1.28 5.58
CA ASN A 53 -9.20 0.81 5.10
C ASN A 53 -9.87 1.78 4.15
N LEU A 54 -9.24 2.91 3.90
CA LEU A 54 -9.86 3.99 3.12
C LEU A 54 -9.45 3.90 1.66
N PHE A 55 -9.82 2.78 1.02
CA PHE A 55 -9.38 2.52 -0.35
C PHE A 55 -9.94 3.50 -1.36
N GLY A 56 -11.07 4.11 -1.08
CA GLY A 56 -11.67 5.09 -1.98
C GLY A 56 -11.12 6.49 -1.83
N LYS A 57 -10.20 6.70 -0.90
CA LYS A 57 -9.60 8.02 -0.66
C LYS A 57 -8.31 8.16 -1.45
N THR A 58 -7.86 9.40 -1.61
CA THR A 58 -6.58 9.68 -2.28
C THR A 58 -5.44 9.63 -1.27
N LEU A 59 -4.22 9.58 -1.80
CA LEU A 59 -3.04 9.67 -0.94
C LEU A 59 -3.01 10.97 -0.16
N GLU A 60 -3.49 12.05 -0.74
CA GLU A 60 -3.56 13.35 -0.06
C GLU A 60 -4.40 13.27 1.20
N ALA A 61 -5.44 12.44 1.18
CA ALA A 61 -6.33 12.31 2.32
C ALA A 61 -5.63 11.67 3.53
N LEU A 62 -4.51 10.99 3.31
CA LEU A 62 -3.69 10.44 4.37
C LEU A 62 -2.68 11.45 4.89
N GLY A 63 -2.59 12.62 4.27
CA GLY A 63 -1.62 13.63 4.67
C GLY A 63 -0.22 13.37 4.17
N VAL A 64 -0.05 12.56 3.14
CA VAL A 64 1.27 12.27 2.61
C VAL A 64 1.79 13.42 1.78
N LYS A 65 3.11 13.61 1.77
CA LYS A 65 3.75 14.70 1.05
C LYS A 65 4.72 14.22 -0.01
N ASN A 66 5.86 13.68 0.38
CA ASN A 66 6.91 13.32 -0.56
C ASN A 66 7.22 11.85 -0.61
N LEU A 67 7.30 11.25 0.55
CA LEU A 67 7.69 9.86 0.69
C LEU A 67 6.80 9.23 1.73
N ILE A 68 6.30 8.05 1.42
CA ILE A 68 5.42 7.36 2.33
C ILE A 68 5.83 5.90 2.37
N ASN A 69 5.75 5.33 3.56
CA ASN A 69 6.03 3.92 3.77
C ASN A 69 4.77 3.20 4.21
N PHE A 70 4.45 2.15 3.50
CA PHE A 70 3.41 1.22 3.92
C PHE A 70 4.04 -0.08 4.33
N ASN A 71 3.51 -0.70 5.37
CA ASN A 71 3.88 -2.05 5.74
C ASN A 71 2.82 -2.99 5.22
N VAL A 72 3.24 -4.03 4.54
CA VAL A 72 2.33 -4.98 3.92
C VAL A 72 2.47 -6.31 4.63
N VAL A 73 1.36 -6.83 5.10
CA VAL A 73 1.33 -8.09 5.85
C VAL A 73 0.41 -9.05 5.13
N SER A 74 0.85 -10.29 4.98
CA SER A 74 0.00 -11.32 4.42
C SER A 74 -1.12 -11.65 5.39
N LYS A 75 -2.33 -11.77 4.87
CA LYS A 75 -3.43 -12.30 5.66
C LYS A 75 -3.18 -13.77 5.83
N THR A 76 -2.83 -14.16 7.02
CA THR A 76 -2.53 -15.56 7.29
C THR A 76 -3.82 -16.31 7.45
N VAL A 77 -4.03 -17.32 6.63
CA VAL A 77 -5.19 -18.17 6.76
C VAL A 77 -4.79 -19.32 7.68
N ILE A 78 -4.82 -19.03 8.95
CA ILE A 78 -4.40 -20.02 9.94
C ILE A 78 -5.47 -21.09 10.12
N GLY A 79 -6.70 -20.74 9.86
CA GLY A 79 -7.80 -21.65 10.08
C GLY A 79 -8.00 -22.69 9.00
N ALA A 80 -6.99 -22.93 8.18
CA ALA A 80 -7.13 -23.84 7.07
C ALA A 80 -7.20 -25.32 7.49
N TRP A 81 -7.05 -25.60 8.74
CA TRP A 81 -7.22 -26.96 9.26
C TRP A 81 -8.28 -27.03 10.34
#